data_98b593e110f2958a7bb7633489cc470c
#
_entry.id   98b593e110f2958a7bb7633489cc470c
#
_cell.length_a   1.000
_cell.length_b   1.000
_cell.length_c   1.000
_cell.angle_alpha   90.00
_cell.angle_beta   90.00
_cell.angle_gamma   90.00
#
_symmetry.space_group_name_H-M   'P 1'
#
loop_
_entity.id
_entity.type
_entity.pdbx_description
1 polymer ?
#
loop_
_entity_poly.entity_id
_entity_poly.type
_entity_poly.pdbx_seq_one_letter_code
_entity_poly.pdbx_strand_id
1 'polypeptide(L)'
;MAPSAAESTPWESAKTLHLSRARSLHLAMIRRGFQLAARLGHHRGLLGDPRILPRLNPASAFGSSTDSMFSRFLPEKTDLKDDALPDASWCLNMLSLDQEFLEKTKSSGWIKLPSFKSNGDHIXGLKLPSGLAVSSDKGDCRIFTRCIQVEGQGFEYVVFFQPSKKKSVCLFQPGPYLEGPPGFTHGGSLAAMMDETFSKTAFLAGEGLFTLSFNIRFKNLIPMSSLVVMDIEVEKIEDQKLYMSCLVHSRDQQTVYTKSSGVFLQLQLEEESPQ
;
A
#
# COMPACT_ATOMS: atom_id res chain seq x y z
N MET A 1 -4.45 59.75 26.04
CA MET A 1 -3.73 58.50 26.32
C MET A 1 -3.74 57.65 25.05
N ALA A 2 -2.62 57.55 24.36
CA ALA A 2 -2.49 56.73 23.16
C ALA A 2 -2.09 55.29 23.57
N PRO A 3 -2.61 54.24 22.89
CA PRO A 3 -2.25 52.87 23.23
C PRO A 3 -0.81 52.57 22.79
N SER A 4 -0.08 51.92 23.67
CA SER A 4 1.29 51.48 23.46
C SER A 4 1.38 50.44 22.33
N ALA A 5 2.25 50.67 21.35
CA ALA A 5 2.55 49.67 20.31
C ALA A 5 3.27 48.51 20.94
N ALA A 6 2.71 47.31 20.78
CA ALA A 6 3.39 46.08 21.21
C ALA A 6 4.58 45.78 20.29
N GLU A 7 5.77 45.78 20.84
CA GLU A 7 6.99 45.39 20.13
C GLU A 7 6.95 43.91 19.80
N SER A 8 7.01 43.57 18.51
CA SER A 8 7.14 42.20 18.06
C SER A 8 8.52 41.64 18.44
N THR A 9 8.55 40.45 18.99
CA THR A 9 9.77 39.79 19.42
C THR A 9 10.64 39.36 18.24
N PRO A 10 11.97 39.37 18.34
CA PRO A 10 12.87 39.05 17.22
C PRO A 10 12.67 37.64 16.59
N TRP A 11 12.10 36.71 17.35
CA TRP A 11 11.89 35.35 16.85
C TRP A 11 10.67 35.23 15.90
N GLU A 12 9.69 36.11 15.98
CA GLU A 12 8.56 36.15 15.07
C GLU A 12 8.98 36.63 13.67
N SER A 13 9.90 37.59 13.60
CA SER A 13 10.49 38.03 12.34
C SER A 13 11.30 36.93 11.67
N ALA A 14 12.04 36.12 12.46
CA ALA A 14 12.80 35.00 11.94
C ALA A 14 11.92 33.88 11.37
N LYS A 15 10.77 33.59 11.99
CA LYS A 15 9.80 32.61 11.48
C LYS A 15 9.25 33.00 10.11
N THR A 16 8.89 34.26 9.95
CA THR A 16 8.30 34.76 8.69
C THR A 16 9.33 34.68 7.53
N LEU A 17 10.60 34.98 7.81
CA LEU A 17 11.66 34.88 6.80
C LEU A 17 11.97 33.42 6.41
N HIS A 18 12.00 32.51 7.39
CA HIS A 18 12.22 31.08 7.13
C HIS A 18 11.10 30.45 6.31
N LEU A 19 9.86 30.79 6.62
CA LEU A 19 8.70 30.29 5.89
C LEU A 19 8.65 30.81 4.44
N SER A 20 9.03 32.07 4.20
CA SER A 20 9.07 32.62 2.87
C SER A 20 10.17 31.98 2.01
N ARG A 21 11.37 31.74 2.60
CA ARG A 21 12.47 31.05 1.91
C ARG A 21 12.15 29.59 1.60
N ALA A 22 11.52 28.89 2.53
CA ALA A 22 11.10 27.49 2.33
C ALA A 22 10.06 27.39 1.21
N ARG A 23 9.09 28.29 1.14
CA ARG A 23 8.10 28.33 0.05
C ARG A 23 8.74 28.61 -1.30
N SER A 24 9.71 29.52 -1.36
CA SER A 24 10.42 29.86 -2.60
C SER A 24 11.25 28.70 -3.14
N LEU A 25 11.95 27.98 -2.26
CA LEU A 25 12.73 26.80 -2.63
C LEU A 25 11.83 25.64 -3.08
N HIS A 26 10.70 25.45 -2.43
CA HIS A 26 9.74 24.41 -2.76
C HIS A 26 9.12 24.65 -4.17
N LEU A 27 8.74 25.88 -4.46
CA LEU A 27 8.23 26.28 -5.79
C LEU A 27 9.31 26.13 -6.87
N ALA A 28 10.55 26.42 -6.56
CA ALA A 28 11.66 26.27 -7.52
C ALA A 28 11.96 24.80 -7.82
N MET A 29 11.86 23.92 -6.83
CA MET A 29 12.01 22.46 -7.02
C MET A 29 10.87 21.87 -7.86
N ILE A 30 9.64 22.28 -7.59
CA ILE A 30 8.47 21.84 -8.36
C ILE A 30 8.60 22.29 -9.83
N ARG A 31 9.00 23.54 -10.09
CA ARG A 31 9.20 24.04 -11.45
C ARG A 31 10.31 23.26 -12.19
N ARG A 32 11.41 22.93 -11.53
CA ARG A 32 12.48 22.11 -12.12
C ARG A 32 12.03 20.69 -12.42
N GLY A 33 11.21 20.09 -11.55
CA GLY A 33 10.61 18.77 -11.78
C GLY A 33 9.72 18.75 -13.02
N PHE A 34 8.87 19.75 -13.19
CA PHE A 34 8.02 19.87 -14.37
C PHE A 34 8.81 20.13 -15.65
N GLN A 35 9.89 20.89 -15.59
CA GLN A 35 10.75 21.13 -16.76
C GLN A 35 11.51 19.87 -17.20
N LEU A 36 11.91 19.02 -16.23
CA LEU A 36 12.56 17.74 -16.54
C LEU A 36 11.55 16.76 -17.17
N ALA A 37 10.34 16.69 -16.64
CA ALA A 37 9.27 15.85 -17.18
C ALA A 37 8.88 16.28 -18.61
N ALA A 38 8.85 17.59 -18.87
CA ALA A 38 8.55 18.11 -20.21
C ALA A 38 9.65 17.79 -21.23
N ARG A 39 10.91 17.70 -20.78
CA ARG A 39 12.04 17.33 -21.70
C ARG A 39 12.06 15.83 -22.00
N LEU A 40 11.57 14.99 -21.09
CA LEU A 40 11.46 13.54 -21.33
C LEU A 40 10.28 13.17 -22.23
N GLY A 41 9.31 14.08 -22.39
CA GLY A 41 8.12 13.87 -23.22
C GLY A 41 8.34 13.99 -24.74
N HIS A 42 9.56 14.29 -25.20
CA HIS A 42 9.83 14.45 -26.63
C HIS A 42 10.32 13.17 -27.33
N HIS A 43 10.45 12.05 -26.62
CA HIS A 43 10.63 10.76 -27.29
C HIS A 43 9.26 10.17 -27.67
N ARG A 44 8.64 10.75 -28.66
CA ARG A 44 7.49 10.18 -29.38
C ARG A 44 7.98 8.97 -30.20
N GLY A 45 7.75 7.78 -29.67
CA GLY A 45 8.10 6.60 -30.46
C GLY A 45 7.66 5.24 -29.95
N LEU A 46 7.08 5.14 -28.75
CA LEU A 46 6.79 3.82 -28.17
C LEU A 46 5.46 3.70 -27.42
N LEU A 47 4.55 4.66 -27.58
CA LEU A 47 3.20 4.50 -27.09
C LEU A 47 2.27 4.47 -28.29
N GLY A 48 1.73 3.30 -28.58
CA GLY A 48 0.74 3.14 -29.64
C GLY A 48 -0.51 3.99 -29.40
N ASP A 49 -1.21 4.31 -30.46
CA ASP A 49 -2.43 5.11 -30.49
C ASP A 49 -3.42 4.65 -29.39
N PRO A 50 -3.86 5.54 -28.48
CA PRO A 50 -4.80 5.16 -27.42
C PRO A 50 -6.20 4.81 -27.91
N ARG A 51 -6.43 4.73 -29.21
CA ARG A 51 -7.73 4.44 -29.80
C ARG A 51 -7.98 2.96 -30.12
N ILE A 52 -7.01 2.08 -29.86
CA ILE A 52 -7.18 0.64 -30.09
C ILE A 52 -7.14 -0.10 -28.75
N LEU A 53 -8.19 0.08 -27.97
CA LEU A 53 -8.51 -0.88 -26.92
C LEU A 53 -9.43 -1.94 -27.55
N PRO A 54 -9.12 -3.23 -27.44
CA PRO A 54 -10.02 -4.26 -27.95
C PRO A 54 -11.37 -4.17 -27.28
N ARG A 55 -12.44 -4.17 -28.05
CA ARG A 55 -13.81 -4.27 -27.53
C ARG A 55 -13.98 -5.64 -26.91
N LEU A 56 -14.25 -5.66 -25.63
CA LEU A 56 -14.48 -6.87 -24.86
C LEU A 56 -15.94 -7.29 -24.94
N ASN A 57 -16.17 -8.54 -25.26
CA ASN A 57 -17.49 -9.16 -25.18
C ASN A 57 -17.89 -9.38 -23.71
N PRO A 58 -19.07 -8.93 -23.27
CA PRO A 58 -19.45 -9.01 -21.86
C PRO A 58 -20.10 -10.34 -21.45
N ALA A 59 -19.73 -11.43 -22.07
CA ALA A 59 -20.36 -12.71 -21.74
C ALA A 59 -19.35 -13.85 -21.63
N SER A 60 -18.68 -13.94 -20.50
CA SER A 60 -18.18 -15.24 -20.08
C SER A 60 -18.32 -15.37 -18.56
N ALA A 61 -18.84 -16.50 -18.18
CA ALA A 61 -19.33 -16.83 -16.87
C ALA A 61 -18.25 -16.66 -15.77
N PHE A 62 -18.61 -15.94 -14.74
CA PHE A 62 -17.91 -15.94 -13.47
C PHE A 62 -18.03 -17.33 -12.82
N GLY A 63 -17.09 -18.19 -13.11
CA GLY A 63 -16.99 -19.49 -12.46
C GLY A 63 -15.57 -20.00 -12.53
N SER A 64 -14.96 -20.17 -11.39
CA SER A 64 -13.76 -20.95 -11.12
C SER A 64 -12.38 -20.24 -11.02
N SER A 65 -12.19 -19.01 -11.49
CA SER A 65 -10.83 -18.42 -11.43
C SER A 65 -10.42 -17.90 -10.03
N THR A 66 -11.37 -17.49 -9.20
CA THR A 66 -11.07 -16.98 -7.86
C THR A 66 -10.48 -18.05 -6.93
N ASP A 67 -10.99 -19.27 -6.99
CA ASP A 67 -10.47 -20.36 -6.14
C ASP A 67 -9.04 -20.75 -6.49
N SER A 68 -8.68 -20.71 -7.78
CA SER A 68 -7.30 -21.01 -8.20
C SER A 68 -6.33 -19.91 -7.81
N MET A 69 -6.77 -18.64 -7.79
CA MET A 69 -5.93 -17.52 -7.36
C MET A 69 -5.72 -17.50 -5.84
N PHE A 70 -6.75 -17.85 -5.07
CA PHE A 70 -6.63 -17.98 -3.62
C PHE A 70 -5.65 -19.09 -3.25
N SER A 71 -5.63 -20.20 -3.99
CA SER A 71 -4.71 -21.31 -3.72
C SER A 71 -3.24 -20.91 -3.91
N ARG A 72 -2.95 -19.93 -4.77
CA ARG A 72 -1.58 -19.43 -4.98
C ARG A 72 -1.07 -18.59 -3.80
N PHE A 73 -1.98 -18.02 -3.00
CA PHE A 73 -1.62 -17.28 -1.78
C PHE A 73 -1.68 -18.15 -0.52
N LEU A 74 -2.24 -19.36 -0.61
CA LEU A 74 -2.23 -20.30 0.50
C LEU A 74 -0.95 -21.14 0.40
N PRO A 75 -0.16 -21.24 1.48
CA PRO A 75 1.08 -21.99 1.42
C PRO A 75 0.80 -23.49 1.29
N GLU A 76 0.92 -24.03 0.09
CA GLU A 76 1.26 -25.45 -0.02
C GLU A 76 2.69 -25.57 0.51
N LYS A 77 2.83 -26.14 1.69
CA LYS A 77 4.09 -26.56 2.33
C LYS A 77 5.36 -25.99 1.69
N THR A 78 5.60 -24.71 1.88
CA THR A 78 6.86 -24.09 1.46
C THR A 78 7.77 -23.98 2.69
N ASP A 79 9.04 -24.27 2.53
CA ASP A 79 10.07 -24.06 3.56
C ASP A 79 10.39 -22.55 3.73
N LEU A 80 9.58 -21.68 3.13
CA LEU A 80 9.76 -20.22 3.20
C LEU A 80 9.26 -19.67 4.55
N LYS A 81 10.05 -18.79 5.14
CA LYS A 81 9.65 -18.08 6.35
C LYS A 81 8.42 -17.21 6.05
N ASP A 82 7.37 -17.39 6.81
CA ASP A 82 6.18 -16.53 6.75
C ASP A 82 6.32 -15.40 7.78
N ASP A 83 6.60 -14.20 7.30
CA ASP A 83 6.78 -13.01 8.13
C ASP A 83 5.44 -12.42 8.64
N ALA A 84 4.30 -13.04 8.32
CA ALA A 84 3.00 -12.70 8.91
C ALA A 84 2.72 -13.45 10.22
N LEU A 85 3.62 -14.35 10.63
CA LEU A 85 3.49 -15.05 11.90
C LEU A 85 4.01 -14.19 13.06
N PRO A 86 3.36 -14.26 14.22
CA PRO A 86 3.83 -13.52 15.39
C PRO A 86 5.25 -13.88 15.80
N ASP A 87 5.99 -12.88 16.22
CA ASP A 87 7.31 -13.04 16.80
C ASP A 87 7.44 -12.27 18.13
N ALA A 88 8.62 -12.31 18.75
CA ALA A 88 8.86 -11.72 20.05
C ALA A 88 8.78 -10.18 20.07
N SER A 89 8.83 -9.54 18.90
CA SER A 89 8.78 -8.08 18.80
C SER A 89 7.36 -7.50 18.81
N TRP A 90 6.34 -8.35 18.55
CA TRP A 90 4.95 -7.89 18.46
C TRP A 90 4.43 -7.43 19.83
N CYS A 91 3.87 -6.24 19.89
CA CYS A 91 3.27 -5.73 21.12
C CYS A 91 1.99 -6.52 21.50
N LEU A 92 1.64 -6.47 22.78
CA LEU A 92 0.49 -7.23 23.31
C LEU A 92 -0.82 -6.90 22.57
N ASN A 93 -1.02 -5.64 22.20
CA ASN A 93 -2.20 -5.22 21.45
C ASN A 93 -2.26 -5.88 20.06
N MET A 94 -1.11 -6.00 19.38
CA MET A 94 -1.04 -6.66 18.08
C MET A 94 -1.31 -8.17 18.21
N LEU A 95 -0.66 -8.82 19.18
CA LEU A 95 -0.87 -10.25 19.44
C LEU A 95 -2.35 -10.56 19.76
N SER A 96 -2.97 -9.75 20.63
CA SER A 96 -4.37 -9.92 20.99
C SER A 96 -5.30 -9.76 19.80
N LEU A 97 -5.08 -8.73 18.96
CA LEU A 97 -5.96 -8.49 17.81
C LEU A 97 -5.72 -9.51 16.69
N ASP A 98 -4.48 -9.96 16.48
CA ASP A 98 -4.19 -11.08 15.58
C ASP A 98 -4.97 -12.32 15.97
N GLN A 99 -4.97 -12.67 17.27
CA GLN A 99 -5.74 -13.81 17.79
C GLN A 99 -7.25 -13.65 17.57
N GLU A 100 -7.80 -12.44 17.77
CA GLU A 100 -9.20 -12.16 17.49
C GLU A 100 -9.55 -12.39 16.02
N PHE A 101 -8.68 -11.97 15.10
CA PHE A 101 -8.88 -12.20 13.67
C PHE A 101 -8.68 -13.66 13.28
N LEU A 102 -7.76 -14.40 13.93
CA LEU A 102 -7.62 -15.85 13.73
C LEU A 102 -8.92 -16.59 14.09
N GLU A 103 -9.62 -16.18 15.15
CA GLU A 103 -10.93 -16.75 15.44
C GLU A 103 -11.96 -16.42 14.35
N LYS A 104 -11.90 -15.21 13.78
CA LYS A 104 -12.77 -14.82 12.66
C LYS A 104 -12.48 -15.62 11.39
N THR A 105 -11.26 -16.13 11.19
CA THR A 105 -10.99 -17.02 10.04
C THR A 105 -11.75 -18.34 10.15
N LYS A 106 -12.03 -18.79 11.37
CA LYS A 106 -12.77 -20.04 11.58
C LYS A 106 -14.28 -19.90 11.38
N SER A 107 -14.83 -18.70 11.56
CA SER A 107 -16.29 -18.50 11.68
C SER A 107 -16.90 -17.50 10.70
N SER A 108 -16.12 -16.57 10.17
CA SER A 108 -16.66 -15.40 9.46
C SER A 108 -16.06 -15.18 8.07
N GLY A 109 -15.42 -16.18 7.50
CA GLY A 109 -14.88 -16.15 6.15
C GLY A 109 -13.69 -15.20 5.93
N TRP A 110 -13.02 -14.81 7.01
CA TRP A 110 -11.75 -14.10 6.89
C TRP A 110 -10.62 -15.06 6.54
N ILE A 111 -9.62 -14.57 5.83
CA ILE A 111 -8.43 -15.34 5.44
C ILE A 111 -7.20 -14.55 5.90
N LYS A 112 -6.32 -15.19 6.67
CA LYS A 112 -5.01 -14.62 7.01
C LYS A 112 -4.09 -14.79 5.81
N LEU A 113 -3.50 -13.70 5.32
CA LEU A 113 -2.60 -13.77 4.18
C LEU A 113 -1.17 -14.04 4.66
N PRO A 114 -0.45 -14.99 4.05
CA PRO A 114 0.96 -15.15 4.34
C PRO A 114 1.76 -13.98 3.78
N SER A 115 2.94 -13.74 4.32
CA SER A 115 3.83 -12.70 3.85
C SER A 115 5.25 -13.22 3.73
N PHE A 116 5.73 -13.33 2.51
CA PHE A 116 7.07 -13.79 2.21
C PHE A 116 7.96 -12.63 1.76
N LYS A 117 9.25 -12.82 1.76
CA LYS A 117 10.21 -11.77 1.40
C LYS A 117 10.14 -11.33 -0.06
N SER A 118 9.59 -12.17 -0.95
CA SER A 118 9.52 -11.87 -2.40
C SER A 118 8.15 -12.24 -2.97
N ASN A 119 7.65 -11.42 -3.88
CA ASN A 119 6.42 -11.72 -4.65
C ASN A 119 6.71 -12.68 -5.83
N GLY A 120 7.96 -12.90 -6.19
CA GLY A 120 8.33 -13.76 -7.32
C GLY A 120 7.76 -15.18 -7.22
N ASP A 121 7.70 -15.70 -6.01
CA ASP A 121 7.19 -17.06 -5.78
C ASP A 121 5.64 -17.12 -5.83
N HIS A 122 4.97 -16.00 -5.57
CA HIS A 122 3.51 -15.91 -5.66
C HIS A 122 3.02 -15.63 -7.09
N ILE A 123 3.79 -14.86 -7.87
CA ILE A 123 3.43 -14.40 -9.21
C ILE A 123 4.02 -15.28 -10.33
N UNK A 124 4.68 -16.01 -9.93
CA UNK A 124 5.27 -16.89 -10.84
C UNK A 124 4.32 -17.56 -11.76
N GLY A 125 4.27 -17.50 -12.71
CA GLY A 125 3.42 -18.05 -13.75
C GLY A 125 2.36 -17.10 -14.28
N LEU A 126 2.30 -15.88 -13.78
CA LEU A 126 1.41 -14.88 -14.37
C LEU A 126 2.11 -14.26 -15.59
N LYS A 127 1.52 -14.43 -16.76
CA LYS A 127 1.95 -13.68 -17.94
C LYS A 127 1.45 -12.25 -17.81
N LEU A 128 2.35 -11.33 -17.55
CA LEU A 128 2.04 -9.91 -17.63
C LEU A 128 1.77 -9.53 -19.09
N PRO A 129 0.94 -8.49 -19.33
CA PRO A 129 0.67 -8.04 -20.70
C PRO A 129 1.96 -7.82 -21.49
N SER A 130 1.91 -8.14 -22.77
CA SER A 130 3.07 -8.10 -23.67
C SER A 130 3.86 -6.80 -23.55
N GLY A 131 5.12 -6.91 -23.26
CA GLY A 131 6.04 -5.79 -23.05
C GLY A 131 6.49 -5.56 -21.62
N LEU A 132 5.85 -6.20 -20.63
CA LEU A 132 6.31 -6.22 -19.25
C LEU A 132 7.02 -7.56 -19.00
N ALA A 133 8.29 -7.62 -19.30
CA ALA A 133 9.10 -8.80 -18.99
C ALA A 133 9.41 -8.82 -17.49
N VAL A 134 8.90 -9.81 -16.79
CA VAL A 134 9.42 -10.12 -15.46
C VAL A 134 10.81 -10.70 -15.68
N SER A 135 11.83 -10.03 -15.18
CA SER A 135 13.19 -10.54 -15.25
C SER A 135 13.23 -11.94 -14.61
N SER A 136 13.71 -12.90 -15.37
CA SER A 136 13.95 -14.25 -14.86
C SER A 136 15.20 -14.30 -13.97
N ASP A 137 15.94 -13.20 -13.91
CA ASP A 137 17.09 -13.10 -13.02
C ASP A 137 16.58 -13.00 -11.58
N LYS A 138 16.66 -14.10 -10.87
CA LYS A 138 16.27 -14.20 -9.45
C LYS A 138 17.32 -13.56 -8.55
N GLY A 139 17.63 -12.28 -8.79
CA GLY A 139 18.41 -11.48 -7.84
C GLY A 139 17.75 -11.46 -6.46
N ASP A 140 18.43 -10.95 -5.46
CA ASP A 140 17.91 -10.85 -4.08
C ASP A 140 16.85 -9.72 -3.98
N CYS A 141 15.86 -9.75 -4.88
CA CYS A 141 14.75 -8.82 -4.87
C CYS A 141 13.79 -9.14 -3.72
N ARG A 142 13.41 -8.09 -3.01
CA ARG A 142 12.53 -8.22 -1.85
C ARG A 142 11.31 -7.30 -2.00
N ILE A 143 10.21 -7.71 -1.42
CA ILE A 143 9.07 -6.80 -1.21
C ILE A 143 9.58 -5.62 -0.39
N PHE A 144 9.23 -4.40 -0.79
CA PHE A 144 9.71 -3.18 -0.12
C PHE A 144 9.43 -3.21 1.38
N THR A 145 8.25 -3.69 1.78
CA THR A 145 7.87 -3.79 3.19
C THR A 145 8.53 -4.98 3.92
N ARG A 146 9.34 -5.80 3.22
CA ARG A 146 10.13 -6.89 3.81
C ARG A 146 11.64 -6.71 3.58
N CYS A 147 12.07 -5.49 3.25
CA CYS A 147 13.49 -5.20 3.03
C CYS A 147 14.30 -5.14 4.33
N ILE A 148 13.67 -4.78 5.45
CA ILE A 148 14.31 -4.76 6.78
C ILE A 148 14.18 -6.14 7.41
N GLN A 149 15.30 -6.82 7.59
CA GLN A 149 15.32 -8.22 8.07
C GLN A 149 15.48 -8.36 9.58
N VAL A 150 15.82 -7.27 10.26
CA VAL A 150 16.00 -7.30 11.71
C VAL A 150 14.62 -7.25 12.36
N GLU A 151 14.29 -8.33 13.06
CA GLU A 151 13.01 -8.56 13.72
C GLU A 151 12.62 -7.38 14.61
N GLY A 152 11.42 -6.87 14.44
CA GLY A 152 10.89 -5.75 15.21
C GLY A 152 11.41 -4.36 14.80
N GLN A 153 12.37 -4.28 13.87
CA GLN A 153 12.97 -2.98 13.53
C GLN A 153 12.28 -2.28 12.36
N GLY A 154 11.52 -3.02 11.56
CA GLY A 154 10.91 -2.50 10.33
C GLY A 154 9.40 -2.57 10.30
N PHE A 155 8.88 -3.13 9.22
CA PHE A 155 7.45 -3.29 9.00
C PHE A 155 6.99 -4.61 9.63
N GLU A 156 6.45 -4.56 10.84
CA GLU A 156 5.80 -5.74 11.45
C GLU A 156 4.32 -5.66 11.11
N TYR A 157 3.82 -6.61 10.31
CA TYR A 157 2.43 -6.55 9.88
C TYR A 157 1.85 -7.90 9.46
N VAL A 158 0.53 -7.98 9.56
CA VAL A 158 -0.26 -9.10 9.04
C VAL A 158 -1.53 -8.54 8.39
N VAL A 159 -1.94 -9.17 7.30
CA VAL A 159 -3.13 -8.76 6.55
C VAL A 159 -4.17 -9.89 6.61
N PHE A 160 -5.40 -9.53 6.91
CA PHE A 160 -6.57 -10.40 6.84
C PHE A 160 -7.47 -9.89 5.71
N PHE A 161 -7.98 -10.80 4.87
CA PHE A 161 -8.84 -10.48 3.75
C PHE A 161 -10.19 -11.18 3.91
N GLN A 162 -11.26 -10.49 3.56
CA GLN A 162 -12.61 -11.05 3.53
C GLN A 162 -13.17 -11.01 2.11
N PRO A 163 -13.18 -12.14 1.40
CA PRO A 163 -13.57 -12.19 -0.02
C PRO A 163 -14.99 -11.70 -0.29
N SER A 164 -15.96 -12.12 0.53
CA SER A 164 -17.37 -11.77 0.33
C SER A 164 -17.65 -10.28 0.41
N LYS A 165 -16.81 -9.52 1.11
CA LYS A 165 -16.94 -8.07 1.26
C LYS A 165 -15.87 -7.29 0.51
N LYS A 166 -14.94 -7.98 -0.16
CA LYS A 166 -13.81 -7.38 -0.88
C LYS A 166 -13.07 -6.35 -0.03
N LYS A 167 -12.75 -6.73 1.21
CA LYS A 167 -12.07 -5.83 2.15
C LYS A 167 -10.96 -6.52 2.90
N SER A 168 -10.01 -5.72 3.37
CA SER A 168 -8.89 -6.19 4.19
C SER A 168 -8.78 -5.39 5.49
N VAL A 169 -8.16 -6.03 6.46
CA VAL A 169 -7.67 -5.37 7.66
C VAL A 169 -6.18 -5.69 7.78
N CYS A 170 -5.36 -4.65 7.88
CA CYS A 170 -3.95 -4.81 8.18
C CYS A 170 -3.68 -4.38 9.61
N LEU A 171 -3.04 -5.25 10.37
CA LEU A 171 -2.47 -4.92 11.67
C LEU A 171 -1.01 -4.57 11.43
N PHE A 172 -0.61 -3.36 11.77
CA PHE A 172 0.72 -2.84 11.49
C PHE A 172 1.35 -2.26 12.76
N GLN A 173 2.59 -2.66 13.03
CA GLN A 173 3.40 -2.12 14.12
C GLN A 173 4.69 -1.58 13.50
N PRO A 174 4.85 -0.24 13.43
CA PRO A 174 6.08 0.34 12.88
C PRO A 174 7.25 0.16 13.84
N GLY A 175 8.31 -0.47 13.39
CA GLY A 175 9.55 -0.64 14.13
C GLY A 175 10.47 0.59 14.03
N PRO A 176 11.49 0.69 14.90
CA PRO A 176 12.34 1.88 15.00
C PRO A 176 12.97 2.39 13.71
N TYR A 177 13.26 1.52 12.75
CA TYR A 177 13.88 1.96 11.48
C TYR A 177 12.89 2.70 10.55
N LEU A 178 11.63 2.80 10.96
CA LEU A 178 10.60 3.55 10.22
C LEU A 178 10.35 4.94 10.83
N GLU A 179 11.24 5.42 11.69
CA GLU A 179 11.08 6.70 12.36
C GLU A 179 11.16 7.88 11.38
N GLY A 180 10.27 8.84 11.57
CA GLY A 180 10.28 10.15 10.93
C GLY A 180 10.60 11.23 11.97
N PRO A 181 9.60 11.99 12.43
CA PRO A 181 9.84 12.86 13.60
C PRO A 181 10.16 12.00 14.82
N PRO A 182 11.05 12.47 15.75
CA PRO A 182 11.46 11.67 16.88
C PRO A 182 10.29 11.04 17.65
N GLY A 183 10.30 9.73 17.79
CA GLY A 183 9.25 8.96 18.46
C GLY A 183 8.02 8.63 17.61
N PHE A 184 7.98 9.04 16.34
CA PHE A 184 6.81 8.86 15.47
C PHE A 184 7.19 8.27 14.12
N THR A 185 6.24 7.53 13.56
CA THR A 185 6.37 6.85 12.28
C THR A 185 6.51 7.84 11.12
N HIS A 186 7.43 7.55 10.20
CA HIS A 186 7.62 8.33 8.97
C HIS A 186 6.39 8.19 8.05
N GLY A 187 5.89 9.32 7.53
CA GLY A 187 4.73 9.31 6.63
C GLY A 187 4.93 8.46 5.38
N GLY A 188 6.15 8.42 4.85
CA GLY A 188 6.50 7.59 3.70
C GLY A 188 6.43 6.09 4.00
N SER A 189 6.84 5.65 5.20
CA SER A 189 6.72 4.25 5.58
C SER A 189 5.25 3.86 5.78
N LEU A 190 4.44 4.75 6.36
CA LEU A 190 2.99 4.53 6.44
C LEU A 190 2.36 4.45 5.04
N ALA A 191 2.76 5.33 4.12
CA ALA A 191 2.29 5.30 2.74
C ALA A 191 2.66 3.98 2.05
N ALA A 192 3.87 3.49 2.25
CA ALA A 192 4.33 2.21 1.71
C ALA A 192 3.50 1.04 2.26
N MET A 193 3.21 1.05 3.57
CA MET A 193 2.38 0.00 4.18
C MET A 193 0.94 0.03 3.66
N MET A 194 0.38 1.23 3.47
CA MET A 194 -0.94 1.36 2.87
C MET A 194 -0.96 0.87 1.41
N ASP A 195 0.03 1.25 0.60
CA ASP A 195 0.11 0.81 -0.80
C ASP A 195 0.26 -0.72 -0.90
N GLU A 196 1.08 -1.33 -0.06
CA GLU A 196 1.22 -2.79 0.02
C GLU A 196 -0.11 -3.46 0.34
N THR A 197 -0.85 -2.95 1.33
CA THR A 197 -2.13 -3.54 1.71
C THR A 197 -3.21 -3.30 0.66
N PHE A 198 -3.24 -2.11 0.05
CA PHE A 198 -4.10 -1.81 -1.09
C PHE A 198 -3.84 -2.78 -2.25
N SER A 199 -2.57 -2.97 -2.61
CA SER A 199 -2.17 -3.83 -3.73
C SER A 199 -2.62 -5.28 -3.51
N LYS A 200 -2.41 -5.83 -2.31
CA LYS A 200 -2.89 -7.17 -1.95
C LYS A 200 -4.43 -7.26 -2.03
N THR A 201 -5.11 -6.24 -1.51
CA THR A 201 -6.59 -6.20 -1.53
C THR A 201 -7.11 -6.07 -2.96
N ALA A 202 -6.53 -5.18 -3.77
CA ALA A 202 -6.92 -4.98 -5.17
C ALA A 202 -6.74 -6.26 -5.98
N PHE A 203 -5.62 -6.95 -5.79
CA PHE A 203 -5.33 -8.20 -6.49
C PHE A 203 -6.35 -9.28 -6.14
N LEU A 204 -6.61 -9.49 -4.86
CA LEU A 204 -7.54 -10.53 -4.39
C LEU A 204 -9.01 -10.20 -4.68
N ALA A 205 -9.36 -8.92 -4.70
CA ALA A 205 -10.75 -8.49 -4.91
C ALA A 205 -11.14 -8.38 -6.39
N GLY A 206 -10.16 -8.23 -7.29
CA GLY A 206 -10.47 -8.01 -8.71
C GLY A 206 -9.26 -7.90 -9.62
N GLU A 207 -8.20 -8.63 -9.34
CA GLU A 207 -7.00 -8.70 -10.20
C GLU A 207 -6.33 -7.34 -10.46
N GLY A 208 -6.50 -6.39 -9.53
CA GLY A 208 -5.83 -5.09 -9.57
C GLY A 208 -4.34 -5.25 -9.28
N LEU A 209 -3.48 -4.78 -10.17
CA LEU A 209 -2.04 -4.96 -9.99
C LEU A 209 -1.28 -3.64 -9.89
N PHE A 210 -1.62 -2.65 -10.70
CA PHE A 210 -0.86 -1.39 -10.75
C PHE A 210 -1.60 -0.26 -10.06
N THR A 211 -0.91 0.41 -9.14
CA THR A 211 -1.37 1.64 -8.51
C THR A 211 -1.36 2.77 -9.53
N LEU A 212 -2.53 3.29 -9.91
CA LEU A 212 -2.66 4.42 -10.82
C LEU A 212 -2.63 5.76 -10.08
N SER A 213 -3.25 5.80 -8.91
CA SER A 213 -3.23 7.00 -8.08
C SER A 213 -3.39 6.63 -6.61
N PHE A 214 -2.79 7.45 -5.76
CA PHE A 214 -2.81 7.24 -4.33
C PHE A 214 -2.87 8.61 -3.64
N ASN A 215 -3.94 8.87 -2.91
CA ASN A 215 -4.15 10.11 -2.17
C ASN A 215 -4.15 9.80 -0.67
N ILE A 216 -3.35 10.53 0.09
CA ILE A 216 -3.21 10.32 1.53
C ILE A 216 -3.45 11.62 2.27
N ARG A 217 -4.28 11.56 3.32
CA ARG A 217 -4.53 12.67 4.24
C ARG A 217 -4.12 12.27 5.65
N PHE A 218 -2.92 12.70 6.05
CA PHE A 218 -2.42 12.50 7.40
C PHE A 218 -3.19 13.38 8.38
N LYS A 219 -3.64 12.81 9.49
CA LYS A 219 -4.44 13.48 10.52
C LYS A 219 -3.70 13.59 11.84
N ASN A 220 -3.10 12.50 12.28
CA ASN A 220 -2.40 12.40 13.54
C ASN A 220 -1.11 11.63 13.37
N LEU A 221 -0.16 11.84 14.29
CA LEU A 221 1.11 11.13 14.31
C LEU A 221 0.92 9.73 14.94
N ILE A 222 1.61 8.74 14.41
CA ILE A 222 1.60 7.37 14.92
C ILE A 222 2.83 7.15 15.78
N PRO A 223 2.68 6.84 17.08
CA PRO A 223 3.83 6.52 17.92
C PRO A 223 4.54 5.26 17.45
N MET A 224 5.86 5.24 17.58
CA MET A 224 6.66 4.07 17.23
C MET A 224 6.24 2.85 18.06
N SER A 225 6.35 1.68 17.49
CA SER A 225 6.07 0.38 18.12
C SER A 225 4.62 0.22 18.65
N SER A 226 3.71 1.12 18.24
CA SER A 226 2.30 0.99 18.59
C SER A 226 1.52 0.22 17.51
N LEU A 227 0.45 -0.46 17.90
CA LEU A 227 -0.45 -1.10 16.94
C LEU A 227 -1.27 -0.06 16.19
N VAL A 228 -1.28 -0.17 14.89
CA VAL A 228 -2.09 0.60 13.96
C VAL A 228 -2.98 -0.37 13.18
N VAL A 229 -4.26 -0.03 13.03
CA VAL A 229 -5.22 -0.82 12.25
C VAL A 229 -5.55 -0.06 10.97
N MET A 230 -5.44 -0.75 9.83
CA MET A 230 -5.82 -0.20 8.52
C MET A 230 -7.02 -0.98 8.00
N ASP A 231 -8.17 -0.34 7.89
CA ASP A 231 -9.37 -0.90 7.26
C ASP A 231 -9.39 -0.47 5.80
N ILE A 232 -9.40 -1.44 4.89
CA ILE A 232 -9.37 -1.20 3.46
C ILE A 232 -10.60 -1.83 2.81
N GLU A 233 -11.27 -1.06 1.95
CA GLU A 233 -12.45 -1.51 1.23
C GLU A 233 -12.36 -1.16 -0.25
N VAL A 234 -12.89 -2.06 -1.10
CA VAL A 234 -13.14 -1.77 -2.51
C VAL A 234 -14.49 -1.06 -2.61
N GLU A 235 -14.48 0.21 -2.98
CA GLU A 235 -15.68 1.04 -3.11
C GLU A 235 -16.47 0.69 -4.38
N LYS A 236 -15.74 0.53 -5.49
CA LYS A 236 -16.33 0.13 -6.78
C LYS A 236 -15.27 -0.43 -7.71
N ILE A 237 -15.72 -1.19 -8.70
CA ILE A 237 -14.92 -1.64 -9.83
C ILE A 237 -15.62 -1.14 -11.09
N GLU A 238 -14.93 -0.34 -11.90
CA GLU A 238 -15.49 0.30 -13.08
C GLU A 238 -14.38 0.60 -14.11
N ASP A 239 -14.61 0.31 -15.37
CA ASP A 239 -13.65 0.58 -16.46
C ASP A 239 -12.25 -0.01 -16.18
N GLN A 240 -12.19 -1.26 -15.74
CA GLN A 240 -10.94 -1.95 -15.40
C GLN A 240 -10.16 -1.27 -14.26
N LYS A 241 -10.85 -0.51 -13.42
CA LYS A 241 -10.23 0.16 -12.28
C LYS A 241 -10.95 -0.19 -10.99
N LEU A 242 -10.16 -0.48 -9.97
CA LEU A 242 -10.65 -0.63 -8.60
C LEU A 242 -10.44 0.68 -7.86
N TYR A 243 -11.52 1.23 -7.34
CA TYR A 243 -11.52 2.43 -6.49
C TYR A 243 -11.62 1.97 -5.04
N MET A 244 -10.68 2.36 -4.23
CA MET A 244 -10.52 1.83 -2.89
C MET A 244 -10.31 2.93 -1.87
N SER A 245 -10.72 2.68 -0.64
CA SER A 245 -10.48 3.57 0.50
C SER A 245 -9.79 2.84 1.64
N CYS A 246 -9.10 3.61 2.47
CA CYS A 246 -8.44 3.11 3.67
C CYS A 246 -8.63 4.09 4.82
N LEU A 247 -9.02 3.55 5.96
CA LEU A 247 -9.04 4.27 7.22
C LEU A 247 -7.97 3.68 8.15
N VAL A 248 -7.05 4.52 8.60
CA VAL A 248 -5.98 4.12 9.53
C VAL A 248 -6.30 4.69 10.90
N HIS A 249 -6.37 3.83 11.91
CA HIS A 249 -6.82 4.22 13.26
C HIS A 249 -6.14 3.40 14.37
N SER A 250 -6.33 3.86 15.61
CA SER A 250 -5.93 3.11 16.81
C SER A 250 -6.86 1.92 17.04
N ARG A 251 -6.41 0.93 17.83
CA ARG A 251 -7.20 -0.28 18.15
C ARG A 251 -8.60 0.05 18.65
N ASP A 252 -8.72 1.05 19.50
CA ASP A 252 -9.99 1.46 20.10
C ASP A 252 -10.83 2.38 19.19
N GLN A 253 -10.34 2.68 17.99
CA GLN A 253 -10.96 3.56 17.00
C GLN A 253 -11.13 5.02 17.45
N GLN A 254 -10.55 5.41 18.58
CA GLN A 254 -10.68 6.78 19.09
C GLN A 254 -9.80 7.76 18.32
N THR A 255 -8.67 7.29 17.79
CA THR A 255 -7.74 8.14 17.04
C THR A 255 -7.69 7.70 15.58
N VAL A 256 -8.06 8.62 14.68
CA VAL A 256 -7.86 8.43 13.23
C VAL A 256 -6.51 9.03 12.87
N TYR A 257 -5.60 8.20 12.38
CA TYR A 257 -4.27 8.63 11.96
C TYR A 257 -4.23 9.13 10.52
N THR A 258 -4.94 8.43 9.62
CA THR A 258 -4.87 8.74 8.19
C THR A 258 -6.15 8.29 7.50
N LYS A 259 -6.56 9.05 6.48
CA LYS A 259 -7.56 8.61 5.51
C LYS A 259 -6.91 8.63 4.13
N SER A 260 -7.15 7.59 3.34
CA SER A 260 -6.58 7.53 2.00
C SER A 260 -7.54 6.88 1.01
N SER A 261 -7.28 7.14 -0.27
CA SER A 261 -7.96 6.50 -1.39
C SER A 261 -6.95 6.14 -2.47
N GLY A 262 -7.22 5.06 -3.18
CA GLY A 262 -6.37 4.59 -4.26
C GLY A 262 -7.18 4.13 -5.45
N VAL A 263 -6.57 4.17 -6.62
CA VAL A 263 -7.13 3.61 -7.85
C VAL A 263 -6.12 2.62 -8.42
N PHE A 264 -6.57 1.41 -8.68
CA PHE A 264 -5.73 0.31 -9.18
C PHE A 264 -6.24 -0.17 -10.53
N LEU A 265 -5.33 -0.49 -11.43
CA LEU A 265 -5.65 -1.03 -12.75
C LEU A 265 -5.78 -2.55 -12.67
N GLN A 266 -6.92 -3.08 -13.14
CA GLN A 266 -7.08 -4.52 -13.35
C GLN A 266 -6.25 -4.95 -14.55
N LEU A 267 -5.53 -6.05 -14.41
CA LEU A 267 -4.90 -6.72 -15.53
C LEU A 267 -5.80 -7.83 -16.02
N GLN A 268 -5.99 -7.88 -17.32
CA GLN A 268 -6.56 -9.07 -17.94
C GLN A 268 -5.43 -10.09 -18.09
N LEU A 269 -5.52 -11.13 -17.30
CA LEU A 269 -4.61 -12.26 -17.42
C LEU A 269 -5.07 -13.08 -18.64
N GLU A 270 -4.19 -13.24 -19.62
CA GLU A 270 -4.46 -14.13 -20.76
C GLU A 270 -4.46 -15.57 -20.23
N GLU A 271 -5.61 -16.22 -20.29
CA GLU A 271 -5.69 -17.67 -20.04
C GLU A 271 -4.94 -18.39 -21.16
N GLU A 272 -4.02 -19.28 -20.79
CA GLU A 272 -3.42 -20.16 -21.77
C GLU A 272 -4.51 -21.03 -22.38
N SER A 273 -4.71 -20.91 -23.69
CA SER A 273 -5.53 -21.86 -24.41
C SER A 273 -4.90 -23.25 -24.24
N PRO A 274 -5.66 -24.24 -23.82
CA PRO A 274 -5.11 -25.60 -23.76
C PRO A 274 -4.67 -26.04 -25.16
N GLN A 275 -3.40 -26.39 -25.31
CA GLN A 275 -2.87 -26.98 -26.54
C GLN A 275 -3.42 -28.36 -26.75
#